data_cfe3fb25d984a56eb1fb1a4073282125
#
_entry.id   cfe3fb25d984a56eb1fb1a4073282125
#
_cell.length_a   1.000
_cell.length_b   1.000
_cell.length_c   1.000
_cell.angle_alpha   90.00
_cell.angle_beta   90.00
_cell.angle_gamma   90.00
#
_symmetry.space_group_name_H-M   'P 1'
#
loop_
_entity.id
_entity.type
_entity.pdbx_description
1 polymer ?
#
loop_
_entity_poly.entity_id
_entity_poly.type
_entity_poly.pdbx_seq_one_letter_code
_entity_poly.pdbx_strand_id
1 'polypeptide(L)'
;MPISSSSIDGVQILYPDLVNIYGCSIGAGTRVGPFVEIQKNATIGRNCKISSHSFICEGVTIEDEVMVAHGVMFTNGFLPFATNEDGSLMRDGQWECTPTLVRRRSAIGSNATIVCGVTIGERAVVGAGAVVTRDVPDFAIVAGVPARVIGDVRKPVGAKTGTNRLRAMVANGVSHDVGSAS
;
A
#
# COMPACT_ATOMS: atom_id res chain seq x y z
N MET A 1 14.84 17.04 8.33
CA MET A 1 15.11 15.70 8.88
C MET A 1 14.23 14.71 8.14
N PRO A 2 14.73 13.56 7.75
CA PRO A 2 13.94 12.60 6.95
C PRO A 2 12.74 12.01 7.71
N ILE A 3 12.74 12.10 9.04
CA ILE A 3 11.61 11.67 9.88
C ILE A 3 11.30 12.79 10.87
N SER A 4 10.04 13.25 10.90
CA SER A 4 9.60 14.33 11.79
C SER A 4 8.16 14.19 12.23
N SER A 5 7.86 14.62 13.46
CA SER A 5 6.49 14.74 14.01
C SER A 5 5.62 13.49 13.85
N SER A 6 6.22 12.28 13.81
CA SER A 6 5.53 11.02 13.57
C SER A 6 5.58 10.10 14.79
N SER A 7 4.51 9.32 15.00
CA SER A 7 4.46 8.25 16.00
C SER A 7 4.92 6.94 15.36
N ILE A 8 6.15 6.49 15.68
CA ILE A 8 6.82 5.35 15.02
C ILE A 8 7.49 4.38 16.02
N ASP A 9 6.96 4.30 17.23
CA ASP A 9 7.56 3.41 18.24
C ASP A 9 7.49 1.93 17.82
N GLY A 10 8.61 1.22 17.92
CA GLY A 10 8.72 -0.18 17.50
C GLY A 10 8.68 -0.43 15.97
N VAL A 11 8.84 0.62 15.15
CA VAL A 11 8.91 0.52 13.69
C VAL A 11 10.35 0.25 13.22
N GLN A 12 10.52 -0.63 12.22
CA GLN A 12 11.81 -0.92 11.61
C GLN A 12 12.00 -0.10 10.33
N ILE A 13 12.78 0.96 10.40
CA ILE A 13 13.16 1.76 9.23
C ILE A 13 14.60 1.42 8.87
N LEU A 14 14.78 0.66 7.77
CA LEU A 14 16.09 0.09 7.41
C LEU A 14 17.11 1.16 6.99
N TYR A 15 16.64 2.24 6.38
CA TYR A 15 17.48 3.31 5.86
C TYR A 15 16.83 4.66 6.22
N PRO A 16 16.98 5.13 7.46
CA PRO A 16 16.27 6.33 7.93
C PRO A 16 16.64 7.61 7.18
N ASP A 17 17.82 7.68 6.61
CA ASP A 17 18.28 8.84 5.82
C ASP A 17 17.72 8.86 4.38
N LEU A 18 17.12 7.75 3.95
CA LEU A 18 16.57 7.59 2.60
C LEU A 18 15.04 7.54 2.56
N VAL A 19 14.37 8.05 3.58
CA VAL A 19 12.90 8.12 3.63
C VAL A 19 12.44 9.55 3.89
N ASN A 20 11.17 9.84 3.57
CA ASN A 20 10.52 11.09 3.95
C ASN A 20 9.22 10.75 4.70
N ILE A 21 9.27 10.79 6.04
CA ILE A 21 8.17 10.38 6.92
C ILE A 21 7.84 11.52 7.85
N TYR A 22 6.63 12.07 7.76
CA TYR A 22 6.26 13.22 8.58
C TYR A 22 4.77 13.26 8.94
N GLY A 23 4.49 13.62 10.21
CA GLY A 23 3.14 13.87 10.71
C GLY A 23 2.18 12.68 10.65
N CYS A 24 2.70 11.46 10.57
CA CYS A 24 1.92 10.23 10.45
C CYS A 24 2.05 9.34 11.68
N SER A 25 1.27 8.26 11.72
CA SER A 25 1.41 7.18 12.71
C SER A 25 1.65 5.84 12.04
N ILE A 26 2.63 5.08 12.58
CA ILE A 26 2.98 3.75 12.10
C ILE A 26 3.05 2.80 13.28
N GLY A 27 2.31 1.70 13.21
CA GLY A 27 2.23 0.70 14.27
C GLY A 27 3.49 -0.16 14.40
N ALA A 28 3.72 -0.65 15.61
CA ALA A 28 4.88 -1.46 15.96
C ALA A 28 5.00 -2.72 15.10
N GLY A 29 6.23 -3.16 14.85
CA GLY A 29 6.55 -4.32 14.01
C GLY A 29 6.49 -4.04 12.50
N THR A 30 6.01 -2.87 12.10
CA THR A 30 5.99 -2.47 10.68
C THR A 30 7.40 -2.18 10.19
N ARG A 31 7.67 -2.61 8.96
CA ARG A 31 8.95 -2.45 8.29
C ARG A 31 8.82 -1.50 7.10
N VAL A 32 9.67 -0.48 7.05
CA VAL A 32 9.70 0.51 5.96
C VAL A 32 11.02 0.43 5.21
N GLY A 33 10.94 0.28 3.89
CA GLY A 33 12.08 0.27 2.98
C GLY A 33 12.59 1.66 2.62
N PRO A 34 13.70 1.75 1.85
CA PRO A 34 14.25 3.03 1.40
C PRO A 34 13.36 3.70 0.34
N PHE A 35 13.53 5.01 0.19
CA PHE A 35 12.84 5.85 -0.79
C PHE A 35 11.30 5.80 -0.63
N VAL A 36 10.82 5.56 0.59
CA VAL A 36 9.41 5.64 0.92
C VAL A 36 9.08 7.04 1.41
N GLU A 37 7.99 7.61 0.92
CA GLU A 37 7.37 8.79 1.50
C GLU A 37 6.05 8.45 2.16
N ILE A 38 5.87 8.93 3.40
CA ILE A 38 4.61 8.81 4.16
C ILE A 38 4.29 10.19 4.71
N GLN A 39 3.16 10.73 4.26
CA GLN A 39 2.76 12.11 4.57
C GLN A 39 1.97 12.20 5.87
N LYS A 40 1.80 13.46 6.31
CA LYS A 40 0.97 13.83 7.47
C LYS A 40 -0.42 13.19 7.39
N ASN A 41 -0.99 12.88 8.54
CA ASN A 41 -2.34 12.30 8.65
C ASN A 41 -2.52 10.94 7.97
N ALA A 42 -1.45 10.30 7.48
CA ALA A 42 -1.50 8.90 7.10
C ALA A 42 -1.38 8.01 8.34
N THR A 43 -2.10 6.90 8.33
CA THR A 43 -2.08 5.91 9.43
C THR A 43 -1.73 4.53 8.87
N ILE A 44 -0.71 3.90 9.44
CA ILE A 44 -0.29 2.54 9.08
C ILE A 44 -0.35 1.68 10.34
N GLY A 45 -1.00 0.54 10.25
CA GLY A 45 -1.16 -0.42 11.31
C GLY A 45 0.13 -1.16 11.67
N ARG A 46 -0.03 -2.23 12.44
CA ARG A 46 1.06 -3.06 12.98
C ARG A 46 1.45 -4.15 12.00
N ASN A 47 2.72 -4.59 12.09
CA ASN A 47 3.24 -5.72 11.31
C ASN A 47 3.05 -5.58 9.80
N CYS A 48 3.00 -4.36 9.28
CA CYS A 48 2.94 -4.10 7.85
C CYS A 48 4.34 -4.16 7.21
N LYS A 49 4.37 -4.33 5.91
CA LYS A 49 5.60 -4.22 5.13
C LYS A 49 5.40 -3.21 4.02
N ILE A 50 6.07 -2.07 4.13
CA ILE A 50 6.06 -1.01 3.12
C ILE A 50 7.38 -1.07 2.35
N SER A 51 7.32 -1.50 1.11
CA SER A 51 8.52 -1.69 0.30
C SER A 51 8.98 -0.38 -0.36
N SER A 52 10.19 -0.39 -0.89
CA SER A 52 10.86 0.79 -1.43
C SER A 52 10.07 1.51 -2.53
N HIS A 53 10.30 2.83 -2.65
CA HIS A 53 9.71 3.70 -3.67
C HIS A 53 8.18 3.82 -3.61
N SER A 54 7.57 3.47 -2.48
CA SER A 54 6.12 3.65 -2.31
C SER A 54 5.81 5.03 -1.76
N PHE A 55 4.71 5.61 -2.25
CA PHE A 55 4.19 6.90 -1.82
C PHE A 55 2.83 6.71 -1.14
N ILE A 56 2.76 7.07 0.14
CA ILE A 56 1.56 7.00 0.96
C ILE A 56 1.18 8.42 1.36
N CYS A 57 0.22 8.98 0.64
CA CYS A 57 -0.20 10.37 0.83
C CYS A 57 -1.12 10.56 2.02
N GLU A 58 -1.38 11.81 2.35
CA GLU A 58 -2.35 12.23 3.35
C GLU A 58 -3.72 11.58 3.13
N GLY A 59 -4.41 11.18 4.22
CA GLY A 59 -5.73 10.56 4.18
C GLY A 59 -5.75 9.05 3.93
N VAL A 60 -4.58 8.42 3.75
CA VAL A 60 -4.49 6.96 3.59
C VAL A 60 -4.46 6.29 4.95
N THR A 61 -5.34 5.31 5.15
CA THR A 61 -5.33 4.41 6.30
C THR A 61 -5.02 2.99 5.84
N ILE A 62 -3.97 2.41 6.38
CA ILE A 62 -3.56 1.02 6.16
C ILE A 62 -3.71 0.28 7.49
N GLU A 63 -4.56 -0.73 7.53
CA GLU A 63 -4.75 -1.58 8.71
C GLU A 63 -3.55 -2.53 8.93
N ASP A 64 -3.66 -3.41 9.93
CA ASP A 64 -2.59 -4.32 10.33
C ASP A 64 -2.25 -5.38 9.28
N GLU A 65 -1.02 -5.86 9.29
CA GLU A 65 -0.55 -7.02 8.51
C GLU A 65 -0.66 -6.85 6.99
N VAL A 66 -0.63 -5.60 6.50
CA VAL A 66 -0.73 -5.29 5.07
C VAL A 66 0.64 -5.31 4.40
N MET A 67 0.70 -5.88 3.20
CA MET A 67 1.85 -5.82 2.31
C MET A 67 1.65 -4.74 1.24
N VAL A 68 2.49 -3.72 1.23
CA VAL A 68 2.63 -2.75 0.13
C VAL A 68 3.95 -3.04 -0.57
N ALA A 69 3.88 -3.53 -1.79
CA ALA A 69 5.06 -3.87 -2.58
C ALA A 69 5.76 -2.61 -3.14
N HIS A 70 6.79 -2.79 -3.95
CA HIS A 70 7.62 -1.70 -4.44
C HIS A 70 6.89 -0.76 -5.39
N GLY A 71 7.12 0.55 -5.27
CA GLY A 71 6.62 1.54 -6.21
C GLY A 71 5.10 1.72 -6.21
N VAL A 72 4.41 1.35 -5.13
CA VAL A 72 2.97 1.58 -5.02
C VAL A 72 2.70 3.06 -4.79
N MET A 73 1.76 3.61 -5.57
CA MET A 73 1.37 5.02 -5.51
C MET A 73 -0.08 5.17 -5.05
N PHE A 74 -0.30 5.94 -4.00
CA PHE A 74 -1.63 6.38 -3.59
C PHE A 74 -1.89 7.80 -4.08
N THR A 75 -3.13 8.12 -4.40
CA THR A 75 -3.58 9.49 -4.65
C THR A 75 -4.59 9.91 -3.57
N ASN A 76 -4.82 11.21 -3.40
CA ASN A 76 -5.72 11.73 -2.37
C ASN A 76 -6.64 12.85 -2.85
N GLY A 77 -6.62 13.16 -4.16
CA GLY A 77 -7.53 14.12 -4.77
C GLY A 77 -7.97 13.66 -6.16
N PHE A 78 -9.26 13.84 -6.48
CA PHE A 78 -9.80 13.52 -7.80
C PHE A 78 -9.43 14.54 -8.87
N LEU A 79 -9.27 15.81 -8.47
CA LEU A 79 -8.98 16.92 -9.38
C LEU A 79 -7.73 17.66 -8.89
N PRO A 80 -6.52 17.13 -9.16
CA PRO A 80 -5.27 17.67 -8.62
C PRO A 80 -4.77 18.86 -9.45
N PHE A 81 -5.47 19.98 -9.40
CA PHE A 81 -5.02 21.20 -10.06
C PHE A 81 -3.87 21.83 -9.29
N ALA A 82 -2.90 22.36 -10.01
CA ALA A 82 -1.74 23.03 -9.41
C ALA A 82 -2.08 24.47 -8.92
N THR A 83 -3.11 25.08 -9.53
CA THR A 83 -3.46 26.48 -9.26
C THR A 83 -4.95 26.65 -8.99
N ASN A 84 -5.27 27.69 -8.24
CA ASN A 84 -6.61 28.23 -8.11
C ASN A 84 -7.05 28.93 -9.43
N GLU A 85 -8.32 29.32 -9.54
CA GLU A 85 -8.85 30.00 -10.73
C GLU A 85 -8.17 31.35 -11.02
N ASP A 86 -7.61 32.01 -10.00
CA ASP A 86 -6.86 33.24 -10.11
C ASP A 86 -5.39 33.07 -10.54
N GLY A 87 -4.96 31.82 -10.80
CA GLY A 87 -3.59 31.48 -11.18
C GLY A 87 -2.61 31.36 -10.03
N SER A 88 -3.03 31.60 -8.78
CA SER A 88 -2.17 31.37 -7.61
C SER A 88 -1.96 29.88 -7.35
N LEU A 89 -0.77 29.49 -6.84
CA LEU A 89 -0.51 28.12 -6.45
C LEU A 89 -1.45 27.67 -5.35
N MET A 90 -2.06 26.51 -5.53
CA MET A 90 -2.90 25.88 -4.53
C MET A 90 -2.04 25.48 -3.31
N ARG A 91 -2.53 25.79 -2.11
CA ARG A 91 -1.86 25.52 -0.84
C ARG A 91 -2.57 24.43 -0.07
N ASP A 92 -1.89 23.89 0.94
CA ASP A 92 -2.48 22.95 1.90
C ASP A 92 -3.84 23.44 2.42
N GLY A 93 -4.84 22.58 2.39
CA GLY A 93 -6.20 22.89 2.83
C GLY A 93 -7.09 23.57 1.77
N GLN A 94 -6.58 23.87 0.60
CA GLN A 94 -7.36 24.44 -0.51
C GLN A 94 -7.92 23.39 -1.48
N TRP A 95 -7.67 22.11 -1.23
CA TRP A 95 -8.15 20.98 -2.02
C TRP A 95 -8.79 19.92 -1.12
N GLU A 96 -9.69 19.15 -1.68
CA GLU A 96 -10.40 18.11 -0.94
C GLU A 96 -9.55 16.83 -0.89
N CYS A 97 -9.16 16.44 0.33
CA CYS A 97 -8.49 15.16 0.57
C CYS A 97 -9.54 14.05 0.68
N THR A 98 -9.55 13.14 -0.27
CA THR A 98 -10.45 11.98 -0.29
C THR A 98 -9.75 10.77 0.32
N PRO A 99 -10.20 10.25 1.48
CA PRO A 99 -9.51 9.19 2.20
C PRO A 99 -9.58 7.84 1.48
N THR A 100 -8.54 7.03 1.67
CA THR A 100 -8.43 5.66 1.16
C THR A 100 -8.21 4.69 2.31
N LEU A 101 -8.89 3.55 2.29
CA LEU A 101 -8.78 2.50 3.30
C LEU A 101 -8.20 1.21 2.71
N VAL A 102 -7.14 0.70 3.33
CA VAL A 102 -6.56 -0.61 3.01
C VAL A 102 -6.77 -1.52 4.21
N ARG A 103 -7.64 -2.51 4.06
CA ARG A 103 -8.01 -3.41 5.15
C ARG A 103 -6.94 -4.45 5.43
N ARG A 104 -7.02 -5.00 6.63
CA ARG A 104 -6.04 -5.92 7.21
C ARG A 104 -5.72 -7.10 6.27
N ARG A 105 -4.46 -7.55 6.34
CA ARG A 105 -3.95 -8.72 5.60
C ARG A 105 -4.07 -8.62 4.08
N SER A 106 -4.39 -7.48 3.52
CA SER A 106 -4.37 -7.29 2.07
C SER A 106 -2.94 -7.17 1.52
N ALA A 107 -2.79 -7.39 0.22
CA ALA A 107 -1.50 -7.26 -0.46
C ALA A 107 -1.65 -6.42 -1.73
N ILE A 108 -0.81 -5.42 -1.87
CA ILE A 108 -0.78 -4.53 -3.04
C ILE A 108 0.50 -4.80 -3.81
N GLY A 109 0.36 -5.24 -5.05
CA GLY A 109 1.47 -5.60 -5.95
C GLY A 109 2.28 -4.39 -6.42
N SER A 110 3.52 -4.65 -6.83
CA SER A 110 4.46 -3.61 -7.24
C SER A 110 3.90 -2.73 -8.37
N ASN A 111 4.21 -1.44 -8.30
CA ASN A 111 3.79 -0.43 -9.27
C ASN A 111 2.26 -0.31 -9.46
N ALA A 112 1.47 -0.77 -8.50
CA ALA A 112 0.04 -0.50 -8.51
C ALA A 112 -0.23 0.96 -8.14
N THR A 113 -1.27 1.54 -8.75
CA THR A 113 -1.80 2.86 -8.39
C THR A 113 -3.16 2.70 -7.73
N ILE A 114 -3.34 3.29 -6.56
CA ILE A 114 -4.58 3.29 -5.80
C ILE A 114 -5.18 4.69 -5.88
N VAL A 115 -6.27 4.81 -6.60
CA VAL A 115 -7.01 6.08 -6.72
C VAL A 115 -7.73 6.35 -5.39
N CYS A 116 -7.78 7.61 -4.99
CA CYS A 116 -8.42 8.02 -3.74
C CYS A 116 -9.88 7.60 -3.65
N GLY A 117 -10.40 7.51 -2.43
CA GLY A 117 -11.79 7.19 -2.16
C GLY A 117 -12.15 5.70 -2.24
N VAL A 118 -11.17 4.81 -2.49
CA VAL A 118 -11.44 3.36 -2.56
C VAL A 118 -11.15 2.66 -1.26
N THR A 119 -11.85 1.56 -1.04
CA THR A 119 -11.54 0.58 0.02
C THR A 119 -10.94 -0.68 -0.62
N ILE A 120 -9.75 -1.07 -0.17
CA ILE A 120 -9.18 -2.40 -0.46
C ILE A 120 -9.64 -3.34 0.65
N GLY A 121 -10.40 -4.36 0.29
CA GLY A 121 -11.00 -5.30 1.23
C GLY A 121 -10.00 -6.17 2.00
N GLU A 122 -10.46 -6.78 3.09
CA GLU A 122 -9.64 -7.67 3.91
C GLU A 122 -9.11 -8.85 3.08
N ARG A 123 -7.82 -9.16 3.22
CA ARG A 123 -7.15 -10.24 2.47
C ARG A 123 -7.27 -10.15 0.95
N ALA A 124 -7.66 -8.99 0.42
CA ALA A 124 -7.67 -8.77 -1.02
C ALA A 124 -6.25 -8.71 -1.58
N VAL A 125 -6.09 -9.05 -2.85
CA VAL A 125 -4.83 -8.97 -3.56
C VAL A 125 -4.97 -8.08 -4.78
N VAL A 126 -4.17 -7.03 -4.83
CA VAL A 126 -4.05 -6.15 -5.99
C VAL A 126 -2.83 -6.60 -6.81
N GLY A 127 -3.04 -6.95 -8.06
CA GLY A 127 -1.97 -7.37 -8.97
C GLY A 127 -0.96 -6.25 -9.26
N ALA A 128 0.27 -6.64 -9.58
CA ALA A 128 1.31 -5.68 -9.96
C ALA A 128 0.88 -4.86 -11.19
N GLY A 129 1.19 -3.55 -11.20
CA GLY A 129 0.84 -2.64 -12.27
C GLY A 129 -0.66 -2.32 -12.41
N ALA A 130 -1.49 -2.76 -11.47
CA ALA A 130 -2.92 -2.48 -11.52
C ALA A 130 -3.24 -1.02 -11.17
N VAL A 131 -4.28 -0.45 -11.79
CA VAL A 131 -4.85 0.85 -11.41
C VAL A 131 -6.22 0.62 -10.79
N VAL A 132 -6.30 0.74 -9.45
CA VAL A 132 -7.53 0.52 -8.69
C VAL A 132 -8.34 1.80 -8.65
N THR A 133 -9.51 1.79 -9.27
CA THR A 133 -10.41 2.94 -9.42
C THR A 133 -11.75 2.74 -8.72
N ARG A 134 -11.97 1.62 -8.04
CA ARG A 134 -13.19 1.25 -7.32
C ARG A 134 -12.85 0.35 -6.15
N ASP A 135 -13.75 0.23 -5.22
CA ASP A 135 -13.62 -0.69 -4.09
C ASP A 135 -13.30 -2.11 -4.53
N VAL A 136 -12.41 -2.73 -3.77
CA VAL A 136 -12.01 -4.13 -3.94
C VAL A 136 -12.67 -4.93 -2.83
N PRO A 137 -13.51 -5.92 -3.16
CA PRO A 137 -14.16 -6.77 -2.15
C PRO A 137 -13.16 -7.56 -1.31
N ASP A 138 -13.58 -7.94 -0.11
CA ASP A 138 -12.80 -8.84 0.73
C ASP A 138 -12.47 -10.13 -0.03
N PHE A 139 -11.24 -10.61 0.13
CA PHE A 139 -10.68 -11.82 -0.50
C PHE A 139 -10.58 -11.78 -2.04
N ALA A 140 -10.98 -10.70 -2.70
CA ALA A 140 -10.87 -10.61 -4.15
C ALA A 140 -9.42 -10.48 -4.62
N ILE A 141 -9.14 -11.04 -5.80
CA ILE A 141 -7.94 -10.78 -6.56
C ILE A 141 -8.32 -9.85 -7.71
N VAL A 142 -7.67 -8.69 -7.78
CA VAL A 142 -7.92 -7.71 -8.85
C VAL A 142 -6.63 -7.44 -9.63
N ALA A 143 -6.74 -7.19 -10.93
CA ALA A 143 -5.61 -6.81 -11.77
C ALA A 143 -6.06 -6.00 -12.99
N GLY A 144 -5.10 -5.36 -13.66
CA GLY A 144 -5.29 -4.61 -14.90
C GLY A 144 -5.50 -3.12 -14.72
N VAL A 145 -5.72 -2.42 -15.84
CA VAL A 145 -5.93 -0.98 -15.96
C VAL A 145 -7.19 -0.72 -16.79
N PRO A 146 -8.29 -0.29 -16.18
CA PRO A 146 -8.56 -0.25 -14.75
C PRO A 146 -8.68 -1.66 -14.15
N ALA A 147 -8.38 -1.79 -12.86
CA ALA A 147 -8.41 -3.09 -12.18
C ALA A 147 -9.81 -3.73 -12.19
N ARG A 148 -9.85 -5.04 -12.41
CA ARG A 148 -11.07 -5.86 -12.39
C ARG A 148 -10.85 -7.10 -11.55
N VAL A 149 -11.91 -7.60 -10.93
CA VAL A 149 -11.87 -8.86 -10.19
C VAL A 149 -11.57 -10.01 -11.16
N ILE A 150 -10.47 -10.73 -10.91
CA ILE A 150 -10.02 -11.87 -11.71
C ILE A 150 -10.03 -13.18 -10.92
N GLY A 151 -10.26 -13.12 -9.60
CA GLY A 151 -10.27 -14.30 -8.73
C GLY A 151 -10.64 -13.99 -7.29
N ASP A 152 -10.48 -15.02 -6.46
CA ASP A 152 -10.72 -14.99 -5.02
C ASP A 152 -9.63 -15.84 -4.35
N VAL A 153 -8.95 -15.29 -3.32
CA VAL A 153 -7.83 -15.96 -2.64
C VAL A 153 -8.23 -17.25 -1.93
N ARG A 154 -9.51 -17.44 -1.63
CA ARG A 154 -10.05 -18.65 -0.99
C ARG A 154 -10.31 -19.79 -1.98
N LYS A 155 -10.38 -19.47 -3.26
CA LYS A 155 -10.69 -20.44 -4.32
C LYS A 155 -9.40 -20.87 -5.02
N PRO A 156 -9.28 -22.14 -5.44
CA PRO A 156 -8.17 -22.53 -6.29
C PRO A 156 -8.21 -21.70 -7.57
N VAL A 157 -7.12 -21.02 -7.90
CA VAL A 157 -6.97 -20.36 -9.21
C VAL A 157 -7.11 -21.43 -10.27
N GLY A 158 -8.16 -21.34 -11.09
CA GLY A 158 -8.56 -22.40 -12.03
C GLY A 158 -7.42 -22.81 -12.99
N ALA A 159 -7.35 -24.09 -13.28
CA ALA A 159 -6.31 -24.75 -14.08
C ALA A 159 -6.28 -24.37 -15.58
N LYS A 160 -7.03 -23.36 -16.03
CA LYS A 160 -7.19 -23.08 -17.47
C LYS A 160 -6.53 -21.81 -18.01
N THR A 161 -5.90 -21.01 -17.17
CA THR A 161 -5.15 -19.83 -17.66
C THR A 161 -3.82 -19.78 -16.93
N GLY A 162 -2.71 -20.03 -17.60
CA GLY A 162 -1.29 -19.77 -17.29
C GLY A 162 -0.80 -19.51 -15.85
N THR A 163 -1.66 -19.55 -14.87
CA THR A 163 -1.51 -19.13 -13.47
C THR A 163 -1.00 -20.22 -12.53
N ASN A 164 -0.57 -21.39 -13.06
CA ASN A 164 0.05 -22.42 -12.23
C ASN A 164 1.36 -21.95 -11.56
N ARG A 165 1.97 -20.87 -12.07
CA ARG A 165 3.16 -20.26 -11.45
C ARG A 165 2.85 -19.52 -10.15
N LEU A 166 1.69 -18.87 -10.04
CA LEU A 166 1.29 -18.14 -8.82
C LEU A 166 1.05 -19.10 -7.63
N ARG A 167 0.54 -20.31 -7.88
CA ARG A 167 0.37 -21.32 -6.83
C ARG A 167 1.68 -21.83 -6.24
N ALA A 168 2.69 -22.02 -7.09
CA ALA A 168 4.01 -22.47 -6.64
C ALA A 168 4.69 -21.40 -5.75
N MET A 169 4.47 -20.12 -6.04
CA MET A 169 5.08 -19.02 -5.27
C MET A 169 4.41 -18.80 -3.91
N VAL A 170 3.12 -19.06 -3.77
CA VAL A 170 2.40 -18.95 -2.49
C VAL A 170 2.62 -20.19 -1.61
N ALA A 171 2.74 -21.37 -2.19
CA ALA A 171 2.96 -22.63 -1.46
C ALA A 171 4.38 -22.77 -0.91
N ASN A 172 5.38 -22.17 -1.57
CA ASN A 172 6.79 -22.25 -1.17
C ASN A 172 7.22 -21.16 -0.15
N GLY A 173 6.30 -20.29 0.27
CA GLY A 173 6.56 -19.23 1.25
C GLY A 173 6.42 -19.66 2.73
N VAL A 174 6.15 -20.95 3.03
CA VAL A 174 5.92 -21.44 4.39
C VAL A 174 6.83 -22.63 4.69
N SER A 175 8.12 -22.42 4.64
CA SER A 175 9.10 -23.23 5.40
C SER A 175 10.48 -22.59 5.31
N HIS A 176 10.78 -21.65 6.19
CA HIS A 176 12.15 -21.43 6.60
C HIS A 176 12.31 -21.96 8.02
N ASP A 177 12.72 -23.19 8.08
CA ASP A 177 13.35 -23.84 9.21
C ASP A 177 14.62 -23.05 9.56
N VAL A 178 14.66 -22.43 10.73
CA VAL A 178 15.86 -21.77 11.25
C VAL A 178 16.72 -22.86 11.82
N GLY A 179 17.49 -23.51 10.97
CA GLY A 179 18.57 -24.40 11.38
C GLY A 179 19.59 -23.62 12.20
N SER A 180 19.67 -23.92 13.49
CA SER A 180 20.74 -23.54 14.40
C SER A 180 22.07 -24.06 13.87
N ALA A 181 23.00 -23.17 13.57
CA ALA A 181 24.42 -23.52 13.44
C ALA A 181 25.15 -22.99 14.67
N SER A 182 25.70 -23.94 15.42
CA SER A 182 26.68 -23.83 16.49
C SER A 182 28.00 -23.20 16.03
#